data_fa03a612dbe022af1ff0221135e8fab5
#
_entry.id   fa03a612dbe022af1ff0221135e8fab5
#
_cell.length_a   1.000
_cell.length_b   1.000
_cell.length_c   1.000
_cell.angle_alpha   90.00
_cell.angle_beta   90.00
_cell.angle_gamma   90.00
#
_symmetry.space_group_name_H-M   'P 1'
#
loop_
_entity.id
_entity.type
_entity.pdbx_description
1 polymer ?
#
loop_
_entity_poly.entity_id
_entity_poly.type
_entity_poly.pdbx_seq_one_letter_code
_entity_poly.pdbx_strand_id
1 'polypeptide(L)'
;VAQSLCGIALVRCCPYQKGVVFMQKTRKIFSRLTAAVLAGAMLVSGGAVSMTVSAASAKPVLDTDVTVPSAGNVLIGMEGTYANDIQAALKLVNQYRWEACSNGYPNPVNGKKLTKNDYVPMEWSAGLEYLARIRAAESSQTIAHERTNGSNCFQIQTPGGYSSGGECLAWWGWDLDMTTGVELWYNEKDDYLNQTGGVTGHYTSMISPSNRYVGMGAFGTSTAQYYSTSCAEFSGTNNSETFQFTYGDCVQTLEVPASAVTISSNQSKYLYYGDRKTLQLTASYNGHSGFPVEYAKWSSSAPSVVSIEGNNTAVVKDYGKATLTADLGGKTYTLNVEVKDIVKGDVECDDTIDSSDVFSTLLHVASVGAGVGGTLTDGQLTAADIDGNGTVDSTDVYYLMYYVALNGAGIHSSWDDVLR
;
A
#
# COMPACT_ATOMS: atom_id res chain seq x y z
N VAL A 1 13.42 14.95 -33.14
CA VAL A 1 12.43 14.36 -32.24
C VAL A 1 12.51 12.87 -32.47
N ALA A 2 13.46 12.20 -31.85
CA ALA A 2 13.56 10.74 -31.87
C ALA A 2 13.10 10.27 -30.47
N GLN A 3 11.88 9.76 -30.36
CA GLN A 3 11.42 8.97 -29.21
C GLN A 3 12.21 7.66 -29.24
N SER A 4 13.19 7.54 -28.34
CA SER A 4 13.82 6.25 -28.03
C SER A 4 12.83 5.44 -27.23
N LEU A 5 12.12 4.53 -27.88
CA LEU A 5 11.37 3.47 -27.24
C LEU A 5 12.38 2.54 -26.56
N CYS A 6 12.54 2.70 -25.27
CA CYS A 6 13.33 1.80 -24.43
C CYS A 6 12.58 0.46 -24.37
N GLY A 7 13.20 -0.62 -24.84
CA GLY A 7 12.56 -1.93 -24.88
C GLY A 7 12.42 -2.55 -23.47
N ILE A 8 11.43 -3.41 -23.31
CA ILE A 8 11.19 -4.19 -22.08
C ILE A 8 12.22 -5.31 -21.99
N ALA A 9 13.14 -5.23 -21.03
CA ALA A 9 14.05 -6.34 -20.73
C ALA A 9 13.35 -7.33 -19.78
N LEU A 10 12.64 -8.30 -20.33
CA LEU A 10 12.23 -9.50 -19.62
C LEU A 10 13.44 -10.44 -19.52
N VAL A 11 14.18 -10.37 -18.42
CA VAL A 11 15.20 -11.36 -18.12
C VAL A 11 14.50 -12.67 -17.77
N ARG A 12 14.35 -13.57 -18.76
CA ARG A 12 14.02 -14.96 -18.51
C ARG A 12 15.23 -15.64 -17.88
N CYS A 13 15.28 -15.70 -16.57
CA CYS A 13 16.23 -16.57 -15.88
C CYS A 13 15.85 -18.02 -16.04
N CYS A 14 16.83 -18.80 -16.46
CA CYS A 14 16.90 -20.22 -16.72
C CYS A 14 16.49 -21.11 -15.51
N PRO A 15 16.18 -22.39 -15.73
CA PRO A 15 15.34 -23.19 -14.84
C PRO A 15 16.17 -23.85 -13.71
N TYR A 16 15.88 -23.48 -12.49
CA TYR A 16 16.18 -24.33 -11.35
C TYR A 16 14.86 -24.66 -10.64
N GLN A 17 14.05 -25.50 -11.28
CA GLN A 17 12.91 -26.14 -10.64
C GLN A 17 13.30 -27.53 -10.16
N LYS A 18 13.54 -27.67 -8.85
CA LYS A 18 13.16 -28.85 -8.05
C LYS A 18 13.41 -28.49 -6.57
N GLY A 19 12.33 -28.23 -5.79
CA GLY A 19 12.42 -28.31 -4.33
C GLY A 19 11.57 -27.38 -3.49
N VAL A 20 10.66 -26.56 -4.02
CA VAL A 20 9.96 -25.55 -3.18
C VAL A 20 8.43 -25.73 -3.08
N VAL A 21 7.84 -26.76 -3.67
CA VAL A 21 6.37 -26.93 -3.69
C VAL A 21 5.79 -27.49 -2.37
N PHE A 22 6.61 -27.97 -1.44
CA PHE A 22 6.11 -28.65 -0.22
C PHE A 22 6.02 -27.78 1.05
N MET A 23 6.54 -26.53 1.06
CA MET A 23 6.54 -25.71 2.27
C MET A 23 5.42 -24.64 2.37
N GLN A 24 4.68 -24.37 1.30
CA GLN A 24 3.64 -23.33 1.35
C GLN A 24 2.30 -23.79 1.97
N LYS A 25 1.99 -25.09 1.98
CA LYS A 25 0.75 -25.61 2.58
C LYS A 25 0.79 -25.72 4.09
N THR A 26 1.96 -25.86 4.68
CA THR A 26 2.12 -26.01 6.14
C THR A 26 2.13 -24.67 6.89
N ARG A 27 2.56 -23.55 6.27
CA ARG A 27 2.57 -22.23 6.95
C ARG A 27 1.19 -21.65 7.20
N LYS A 28 0.19 -21.89 6.35
CA LYS A 28 -1.17 -21.38 6.55
C LYS A 28 -1.97 -22.10 7.64
N ILE A 29 -1.59 -23.32 7.98
CA ILE A 29 -2.23 -24.10 9.07
C ILE A 29 -1.61 -23.72 10.42
N PHE A 30 -0.30 -23.45 10.47
CA PHE A 30 0.37 -23.06 11.72
C PHE A 30 0.02 -21.64 12.19
N SER A 31 -0.24 -20.69 11.29
CA SER A 31 -0.62 -19.31 11.69
C SER A 31 -2.03 -19.22 12.30
N ARG A 32 -2.94 -20.11 11.92
CA ARG A 32 -4.31 -20.16 12.49
C ARG A 32 -4.39 -20.92 13.81
N LEU A 33 -3.52 -21.91 14.03
CA LEU A 33 -3.44 -22.64 15.30
C LEU A 33 -2.68 -21.86 16.39
N THR A 34 -1.67 -21.06 16.04
CA THR A 34 -0.94 -20.26 17.03
C THR A 34 -1.77 -19.11 17.59
N ALA A 35 -2.66 -18.50 16.80
CA ALA A 35 -3.56 -17.46 17.31
C ALA A 35 -4.62 -18.01 18.28
N ALA A 36 -5.16 -19.21 18.03
CA ALA A 36 -6.16 -19.83 18.89
C ALA A 36 -5.55 -20.38 20.21
N VAL A 37 -4.29 -20.83 20.18
CA VAL A 37 -3.60 -21.36 21.38
C VAL A 37 -3.09 -20.22 22.27
N LEU A 38 -2.70 -19.05 21.72
CA LEU A 38 -2.33 -17.88 22.52
C LEU A 38 -3.53 -17.25 23.23
N ALA A 39 -4.71 -17.21 22.62
CA ALA A 39 -5.93 -16.71 23.26
C ALA A 39 -6.39 -17.61 24.41
N GLY A 40 -6.24 -18.94 24.29
CA GLY A 40 -6.59 -19.90 25.34
C GLY A 40 -5.62 -19.93 26.53
N ALA A 41 -4.34 -19.57 26.32
CA ALA A 41 -3.33 -19.62 27.37
C ALA A 41 -3.34 -18.36 28.27
N MET A 42 -3.91 -17.24 27.83
CA MET A 42 -3.98 -16.01 28.63
C MET A 42 -5.08 -16.04 29.70
N LEU A 43 -6.07 -16.93 29.58
CA LEU A 43 -7.20 -17.05 30.53
C LEU A 43 -6.89 -17.90 31.76
N VAL A 44 -5.75 -18.61 31.82
CA VAL A 44 -5.47 -19.61 32.89
C VAL A 44 -4.35 -19.17 33.85
N SER A 45 -3.58 -18.14 33.53
CA SER A 45 -2.53 -17.66 34.43
C SER A 45 -2.80 -16.22 34.87
N GLY A 46 -3.32 -16.04 36.07
CA GLY A 46 -3.48 -14.74 36.75
C GLY A 46 -2.15 -14.07 37.11
N GLY A 47 -1.26 -13.94 36.14
CA GLY A 47 -0.03 -13.19 36.22
C GLY A 47 -0.02 -12.15 35.13
N ALA A 48 0.06 -10.87 35.50
CA ALA A 48 0.22 -9.75 34.57
C ALA A 48 1.51 -9.93 33.77
N VAL A 49 1.41 -10.56 32.61
CA VAL A 49 2.46 -10.51 31.59
C VAL A 49 2.25 -9.21 30.85
N SER A 50 3.06 -8.21 31.14
CA SER A 50 3.15 -6.99 30.31
C SER A 50 3.63 -7.39 28.91
N MET A 51 2.70 -7.77 28.03
CA MET A 51 3.00 -7.80 26.61
C MET A 51 3.06 -6.34 26.14
N THR A 52 4.25 -5.81 25.97
CA THR A 52 4.44 -4.62 25.16
C THR A 52 4.15 -5.02 23.71
N VAL A 53 2.87 -4.96 23.32
CA VAL A 53 2.51 -4.88 21.90
C VAL A 53 2.96 -3.49 21.48
N SER A 54 4.12 -3.42 20.82
CA SER A 54 4.51 -2.20 20.13
C SER A 54 3.43 -1.95 19.09
N ALA A 55 2.70 -0.84 19.23
CA ALA A 55 1.83 -0.38 18.16
C ALA A 55 2.69 -0.27 16.91
N ALA A 56 2.36 -1.03 15.89
CA ALA A 56 2.97 -0.81 14.59
C ALA A 56 2.60 0.63 14.21
N SER A 57 3.59 1.52 14.15
CA SER A 57 3.42 2.89 13.68
C SER A 57 2.74 2.80 12.31
N ALA A 58 1.66 3.57 12.13
CA ALA A 58 0.99 3.63 10.84
C ALA A 58 2.02 3.98 9.76
N LYS A 59 2.06 3.20 8.68
CA LYS A 59 2.98 3.45 7.56
C LYS A 59 2.68 4.81 6.95
N PRO A 60 3.69 5.65 6.67
CA PRO A 60 3.46 6.94 6.05
C PRO A 60 2.86 6.76 4.65
N VAL A 61 1.79 7.52 4.35
CA VAL A 61 1.27 7.66 3.00
C VAL A 61 2.15 8.67 2.28
N LEU A 62 2.68 8.30 1.12
CA LEU A 62 3.61 9.14 0.38
C LEU A 62 2.88 9.99 -0.68
N ASP A 63 3.43 11.18 -0.89
CA ASP A 63 2.96 12.10 -1.93
C ASP A 63 2.99 11.45 -3.32
N THR A 64 2.01 11.80 -4.14
CA THR A 64 1.91 11.45 -5.55
C THR A 64 1.70 12.71 -6.37
N ASP A 65 1.92 12.62 -7.68
CA ASP A 65 1.65 13.71 -8.63
C ASP A 65 0.15 13.98 -8.81
N VAL A 66 -0.73 13.11 -8.29
CA VAL A 66 -2.19 13.20 -8.43
C VAL A 66 -2.86 13.16 -7.06
N THR A 67 -3.47 14.27 -6.63
CA THR A 67 -4.23 14.38 -5.37
C THR A 67 -5.75 14.28 -5.58
N VAL A 68 -6.22 14.45 -6.81
CA VAL A 68 -7.60 14.26 -7.23
C VAL A 68 -7.57 13.39 -8.48
N PRO A 69 -8.30 12.26 -8.50
CA PRO A 69 -8.24 11.36 -9.63
C PRO A 69 -8.78 12.01 -10.90
N SER A 70 -8.18 11.67 -12.03
CA SER A 70 -8.67 12.05 -13.35
C SER A 70 -10.01 11.39 -13.66
N ALA A 71 -10.76 11.93 -14.62
CA ALA A 71 -12.06 11.37 -15.01
C ALA A 71 -11.95 9.88 -15.38
N GLY A 72 -12.75 9.05 -14.73
CA GLY A 72 -12.76 7.60 -14.95
C GLY A 72 -11.77 6.82 -14.10
N ASN A 73 -10.96 7.47 -13.25
CA ASN A 73 -9.96 6.86 -12.39
C ASN A 73 -10.33 6.99 -10.90
N VAL A 74 -9.64 6.22 -10.07
CA VAL A 74 -9.68 6.27 -8.60
C VAL A 74 -8.26 6.25 -8.04
N LEU A 75 -8.07 6.75 -6.80
CA LEU A 75 -6.81 6.66 -6.09
C LEU A 75 -6.87 5.54 -5.06
N ILE A 76 -5.86 4.67 -5.09
CA ILE A 76 -5.68 3.58 -4.13
C ILE A 76 -4.30 3.64 -3.52
N GLY A 77 -4.16 3.25 -2.25
CA GLY A 77 -2.89 3.15 -1.55
C GLY A 77 -2.31 1.75 -1.67
N MET A 78 -1.06 1.63 -2.07
CA MET A 78 -0.34 0.36 -2.15
C MET A 78 0.75 0.31 -1.10
N GLU A 79 0.69 -0.69 -0.22
CA GLU A 79 1.74 -0.93 0.75
C GLU A 79 2.99 -1.50 0.09
N GLY A 80 4.15 -1.01 0.53
CA GLY A 80 5.43 -1.49 0.07
C GLY A 80 6.59 -0.87 0.83
N THR A 81 7.79 -1.06 0.30
CA THR A 81 9.04 -0.61 0.91
C THR A 81 9.90 0.06 -0.16
N TYR A 82 10.47 1.24 0.13
CA TYR A 82 11.48 1.84 -0.72
C TYR A 82 12.89 1.52 -0.23
N ALA A 83 13.77 1.10 -1.16
CA ALA A 83 15.19 0.90 -0.89
C ALA A 83 15.90 2.22 -0.55
N ASN A 84 16.96 2.16 0.23
CA ASN A 84 17.74 3.33 0.68
C ASN A 84 19.19 3.35 0.16
N ASP A 85 19.54 2.46 -0.75
CA ASP A 85 20.91 2.32 -1.33
C ASP A 85 21.17 3.18 -2.58
N ILE A 86 20.38 4.21 -2.77
CA ILE A 86 20.33 5.08 -3.94
C ILE A 86 21.69 5.72 -4.26
N GLN A 87 22.43 6.15 -3.24
CA GLN A 87 23.77 6.73 -3.46
C GLN A 87 24.79 5.70 -3.92
N ALA A 88 24.66 4.44 -3.49
CA ALA A 88 25.47 3.34 -4.00
C ALA A 88 25.16 3.06 -5.48
N ALA A 89 23.89 3.09 -5.85
CA ALA A 89 23.43 2.94 -7.22
C ALA A 89 23.97 4.06 -8.14
N LEU A 90 23.92 5.33 -7.71
CA LEU A 90 24.50 6.45 -8.45
C LEU A 90 26.01 6.29 -8.67
N LYS A 91 26.72 5.86 -7.63
CA LYS A 91 28.15 5.59 -7.74
C LYS A 91 28.41 4.49 -8.77
N LEU A 92 27.61 3.44 -8.80
CA LEU A 92 27.73 2.32 -9.74
C LEU A 92 27.47 2.79 -11.18
N VAL A 93 26.44 3.58 -11.44
CA VAL A 93 26.18 4.21 -12.75
C VAL A 93 27.41 5.00 -13.21
N ASN A 94 28.00 5.81 -12.32
CA ASN A 94 29.18 6.60 -12.65
C ASN A 94 30.43 5.76 -12.91
N GLN A 95 30.60 4.61 -12.26
CA GLN A 95 31.61 3.63 -12.58
C GLN A 95 31.45 3.08 -14.00
N TYR A 96 30.24 2.71 -14.41
CA TYR A 96 29.96 2.21 -15.77
C TYR A 96 30.16 3.29 -16.84
N ARG A 97 29.81 4.55 -16.55
CA ARG A 97 30.09 5.69 -17.43
C ARG A 97 31.62 5.88 -17.62
N TRP A 98 32.40 5.81 -16.52
CA TRP A 98 33.85 5.88 -16.58
C TRP A 98 34.45 4.70 -17.34
N GLU A 99 33.95 3.50 -17.14
CA GLU A 99 34.35 2.30 -17.89
C GLU A 99 34.15 2.51 -19.39
N ALA A 100 33.00 2.97 -19.80
CA ALA A 100 32.68 3.20 -21.22
C ALA A 100 33.61 4.21 -21.87
N CYS A 101 33.89 5.32 -21.17
CA CYS A 101 34.81 6.33 -21.65
C CYS A 101 36.29 5.84 -21.69
N SER A 102 36.68 5.07 -20.67
CA SER A 102 38.09 4.57 -20.56
C SER A 102 38.40 3.49 -21.59
N ASN A 103 37.43 2.67 -21.94
CA ASN A 103 37.56 1.57 -22.89
C ASN A 103 37.22 2.00 -24.34
N GLY A 104 36.78 3.22 -24.56
CA GLY A 104 36.45 3.73 -25.89
C GLY A 104 35.23 3.06 -26.50
N TYR A 105 34.18 2.78 -25.70
CA TYR A 105 32.92 2.21 -26.18
C TYR A 105 32.21 3.19 -27.12
N PRO A 106 31.34 2.70 -28.01
CA PRO A 106 30.58 3.58 -28.87
C PRO A 106 29.72 4.57 -28.05
N ASN A 107 29.67 5.82 -28.48
CA ASN A 107 28.78 6.82 -27.92
C ASN A 107 27.34 6.56 -28.42
N PRO A 108 26.34 6.35 -27.54
CA PRO A 108 24.97 6.04 -27.95
C PRO A 108 24.32 7.10 -28.82
N VAL A 109 24.80 8.37 -28.74
CA VAL A 109 24.22 9.50 -29.48
C VAL A 109 24.70 9.58 -30.91
N ASN A 110 25.98 9.25 -31.18
CA ASN A 110 26.59 9.50 -32.50
C ASN A 110 27.49 8.37 -33.02
N GLY A 111 27.59 7.25 -32.31
CA GLY A 111 28.37 6.06 -32.68
C GLY A 111 29.90 6.22 -32.62
N LYS A 112 30.43 7.43 -32.32
CA LYS A 112 31.88 7.66 -32.21
C LYS A 112 32.40 7.03 -30.91
N LYS A 113 33.68 6.67 -30.89
CA LYS A 113 34.30 6.17 -29.66
C LYS A 113 34.30 7.25 -28.58
N LEU A 114 33.82 6.90 -27.40
CA LEU A 114 33.96 7.69 -26.19
C LEU A 114 35.44 7.77 -25.81
N THR A 115 35.84 8.86 -25.21
CA THR A 115 37.21 9.07 -24.68
C THR A 115 37.10 9.45 -23.20
N LYS A 116 38.22 9.40 -22.49
CA LYS A 116 38.27 9.86 -21.09
C LYS A 116 37.87 11.33 -20.94
N ASN A 117 38.01 12.14 -21.98
CA ASN A 117 37.60 13.55 -21.97
C ASN A 117 36.06 13.71 -22.12
N ASP A 118 35.37 12.67 -22.58
CA ASP A 118 33.90 12.65 -22.70
C ASP A 118 33.22 12.25 -21.37
N TYR A 119 34.02 11.83 -20.38
CA TYR A 119 33.46 11.45 -19.09
C TYR A 119 32.92 12.66 -18.34
N VAL A 120 31.63 12.61 -18.07
CA VAL A 120 30.94 13.52 -17.18
C VAL A 120 30.14 12.66 -16.18
N PRO A 121 30.40 12.79 -14.88
CA PRO A 121 29.61 12.07 -13.90
C PRO A 121 28.16 12.52 -14.00
N MET A 122 27.25 11.57 -13.84
CA MET A 122 25.82 11.83 -13.69
C MET A 122 25.58 12.40 -12.31
N GLU A 123 24.78 13.45 -12.22
CA GLU A 123 24.43 14.13 -10.98
C GLU A 123 23.05 13.71 -10.52
N TRP A 124 22.83 13.75 -9.20
CA TRP A 124 21.55 13.45 -8.61
C TRP A 124 20.56 14.60 -8.80
N SER A 125 19.31 14.26 -9.12
CA SER A 125 18.19 15.21 -9.18
C SER A 125 17.07 14.75 -8.26
N ALA A 126 16.72 15.57 -7.27
CA ALA A 126 15.60 15.29 -6.37
C ALA A 126 14.26 15.24 -7.14
N GLY A 127 14.07 16.09 -8.15
CA GLY A 127 12.89 16.04 -8.99
C GLY A 127 12.77 14.74 -9.77
N LEU A 128 13.87 14.22 -10.33
CA LEU A 128 13.86 12.91 -11.00
C LEU A 128 13.68 11.76 -10.01
N GLU A 129 14.21 11.84 -8.77
CA GLU A 129 13.95 10.84 -7.76
C GLU A 129 12.46 10.78 -7.39
N TYR A 130 11.81 11.94 -7.24
CA TYR A 130 10.37 12.02 -7.01
C TYR A 130 9.59 11.25 -8.08
N LEU A 131 9.89 11.48 -9.36
CA LEU A 131 9.26 10.78 -10.49
C LEU A 131 9.58 9.29 -10.48
N ALA A 132 10.87 8.94 -10.33
CA ALA A 132 11.33 7.55 -10.35
C ALA A 132 10.70 6.69 -9.25
N ARG A 133 10.45 7.25 -8.06
CA ARG A 133 9.80 6.53 -6.96
C ARG A 133 8.36 6.20 -7.32
N ILE A 134 7.57 7.17 -7.78
CA ILE A 134 6.18 6.93 -8.20
C ILE A 134 6.17 5.89 -9.33
N ARG A 135 7.05 6.03 -10.32
CA ARG A 135 7.13 5.09 -11.44
C ARG A 135 7.57 3.69 -11.03
N ALA A 136 8.48 3.53 -10.07
CA ALA A 136 8.85 2.21 -9.54
C ALA A 136 7.63 1.51 -8.92
N ALA A 137 6.80 2.23 -8.18
CA ALA A 137 5.57 1.68 -7.61
C ALA A 137 4.52 1.37 -8.69
N GLU A 138 4.26 2.28 -9.63
CA GLU A 138 3.33 2.06 -10.74
C GLU A 138 3.74 0.88 -11.62
N SER A 139 5.02 0.81 -12.02
CA SER A 139 5.52 -0.25 -12.90
C SER A 139 5.61 -1.62 -12.21
N SER A 140 5.54 -1.69 -10.89
CA SER A 140 5.33 -2.96 -10.17
C SER A 140 3.99 -3.62 -10.53
N GLN A 141 2.99 -2.81 -10.90
CA GLN A 141 1.64 -3.26 -11.24
C GLN A 141 1.42 -3.41 -12.75
N THR A 142 2.14 -2.67 -13.60
CA THR A 142 1.90 -2.66 -15.05
C THR A 142 2.98 -3.38 -15.87
N ILE A 143 4.20 -3.59 -15.35
CA ILE A 143 5.37 -4.17 -16.06
C ILE A 143 5.55 -3.53 -17.45
N ALA A 144 5.48 -2.20 -17.51
CA ALA A 144 5.53 -1.42 -18.74
C ALA A 144 5.96 0.02 -18.48
N HIS A 145 6.32 0.72 -19.56
CA HIS A 145 6.54 2.17 -19.55
C HIS A 145 5.21 2.98 -19.51
N GLU A 146 4.08 2.32 -19.50
CA GLU A 146 2.76 2.93 -19.30
C GLU A 146 2.48 3.09 -17.81
N ARG A 147 1.86 4.19 -17.40
CA ARG A 147 1.42 4.42 -16.03
C ARG A 147 0.19 3.57 -15.69
N THR A 148 -0.08 3.36 -14.41
CA THR A 148 -1.27 2.60 -13.95
C THR A 148 -2.59 3.22 -14.39
N ASN A 149 -2.62 4.52 -14.65
CA ASN A 149 -3.80 5.25 -15.17
C ASN A 149 -3.93 5.22 -16.71
N GLY A 150 -3.05 4.48 -17.41
CA GLY A 150 -3.04 4.38 -18.88
C GLY A 150 -2.34 5.53 -19.60
N SER A 151 -1.78 6.50 -18.90
CA SER A 151 -1.02 7.59 -19.53
C SER A 151 0.43 7.17 -19.81
N ASN A 152 1.11 7.93 -20.68
CA ASN A 152 2.52 7.72 -20.97
C ASN A 152 3.40 8.08 -19.77
N CYS A 153 4.49 7.33 -19.51
CA CYS A 153 5.40 7.55 -18.38
C CYS A 153 5.95 8.99 -18.32
N PHE A 154 6.19 9.63 -19.45
CA PHE A 154 6.69 11.02 -19.52
C PHE A 154 5.64 12.09 -19.28
N GLN A 155 4.38 11.72 -19.03
CA GLN A 155 3.33 12.66 -18.60
C GLN A 155 3.33 12.91 -17.10
N ILE A 156 4.08 12.10 -16.33
CA ILE A 156 4.29 12.36 -14.91
C ILE A 156 5.12 13.63 -14.73
N GLN A 157 4.74 14.47 -13.77
CA GLN A 157 5.43 15.71 -13.47
C GLN A 157 5.59 15.89 -11.97
N THR A 158 6.66 16.58 -11.58
CA THR A 158 6.76 17.11 -10.21
C THR A 158 5.70 18.21 -9.99
N PRO A 159 5.43 18.60 -8.73
CA PRO A 159 4.55 19.74 -8.43
C PRO A 159 4.94 21.03 -9.16
N GLY A 160 6.22 21.25 -9.45
CA GLY A 160 6.74 22.39 -10.22
C GLY A 160 6.67 22.20 -11.74
N GLY A 161 6.15 21.09 -12.25
CA GLY A 161 5.97 20.82 -13.67
C GLY A 161 7.21 20.27 -14.38
N TYR A 162 8.21 19.79 -13.64
CA TYR A 162 9.38 19.14 -14.22
C TYR A 162 9.09 17.67 -14.58
N SER A 163 9.58 17.23 -15.73
CA SER A 163 9.44 15.86 -16.24
C SER A 163 10.78 15.30 -16.69
N SER A 164 10.88 14.00 -16.82
CA SER A 164 12.05 13.30 -17.33
C SER A 164 12.07 13.25 -18.87
N GLY A 165 13.25 12.93 -19.41
CA GLY A 165 13.46 12.70 -20.85
C GLY A 165 13.79 11.25 -21.20
N GLY A 166 13.92 10.37 -20.21
CA GLY A 166 14.21 8.94 -20.40
C GLY A 166 13.89 8.14 -19.15
N GLU A 167 13.38 6.92 -19.31
CA GLU A 167 13.04 6.01 -18.23
C GLU A 167 13.72 4.66 -18.44
N CYS A 168 14.27 4.08 -17.37
CA CYS A 168 14.72 2.69 -17.31
C CYS A 168 13.96 1.95 -16.22
N LEU A 169 13.50 0.74 -16.50
CA LEU A 169 12.78 -0.13 -15.58
C LEU A 169 13.46 -1.49 -15.47
N ALA A 170 13.41 -2.12 -14.28
CA ALA A 170 13.76 -3.53 -14.11
C ALA A 170 12.92 -4.17 -13.02
N TRP A 171 12.72 -5.50 -13.12
CA TRP A 171 11.90 -6.30 -12.21
C TRP A 171 12.63 -7.57 -11.82
N TRP A 172 12.55 -7.95 -10.53
CA TRP A 172 13.12 -9.22 -10.04
C TRP A 172 12.38 -9.73 -8.79
N GLY A 173 12.61 -10.98 -8.42
CA GLY A 173 11.81 -11.69 -7.41
C GLY A 173 12.49 -11.88 -6.05
N TRP A 174 13.59 -11.18 -5.76
CA TRP A 174 14.37 -11.34 -4.52
C TRP A 174 14.64 -9.98 -3.85
N ASP A 175 15.65 -9.92 -2.98
CA ASP A 175 15.95 -8.78 -2.12
C ASP A 175 15.85 -7.42 -2.83
N LEU A 176 15.28 -6.45 -2.12
CA LEU A 176 15.05 -5.10 -2.61
C LEU A 176 16.29 -4.24 -2.43
N ASP A 177 16.92 -3.84 -3.53
CA ASP A 177 17.98 -2.83 -3.58
C ASP A 177 18.01 -2.16 -4.97
N MET A 178 18.46 -0.91 -5.02
CA MET A 178 18.54 -0.16 -6.29
C MET A 178 19.76 -0.58 -7.12
N THR A 179 20.83 -1.06 -6.47
CA THR A 179 22.05 -1.50 -7.16
C THR A 179 21.79 -2.69 -8.06
N THR A 180 20.94 -3.63 -7.66
CA THR A 180 20.48 -4.76 -8.51
C THR A 180 19.83 -4.25 -9.79
N GLY A 181 18.94 -3.25 -9.71
CA GLY A 181 18.34 -2.63 -10.90
C GLY A 181 19.39 -2.10 -11.88
N VAL A 182 20.38 -1.37 -11.36
CA VAL A 182 21.50 -0.82 -12.16
C VAL A 182 22.34 -1.94 -12.79
N GLU A 183 22.59 -3.04 -12.07
CA GLU A 183 23.32 -4.19 -12.60
C GLU A 183 22.54 -4.92 -13.71
N LEU A 184 21.23 -5.04 -13.56
CA LEU A 184 20.38 -5.62 -14.62
C LEU A 184 20.46 -4.79 -15.90
N TRP A 185 20.44 -3.47 -15.81
CA TRP A 185 20.65 -2.58 -16.98
C TRP A 185 22.06 -2.66 -17.55
N TYR A 186 23.06 -2.85 -16.71
CA TYR A 186 24.45 -3.01 -17.17
C TYR A 186 24.67 -4.29 -17.96
N ASN A 187 23.93 -5.36 -17.68
CA ASN A 187 24.02 -6.64 -18.40
C ASN A 187 23.73 -6.52 -19.90
N GLU A 188 23.06 -5.45 -20.34
CA GLU A 188 22.85 -5.14 -21.76
C GLU A 188 24.10 -4.67 -22.50
N LYS A 189 25.21 -4.42 -21.79
CA LYS A 189 26.48 -3.93 -22.35
C LYS A 189 26.99 -4.82 -23.47
N ASP A 190 26.98 -6.14 -23.28
CA ASP A 190 27.54 -7.05 -24.26
C ASP A 190 26.71 -7.08 -25.55
N ASP A 191 25.39 -6.96 -25.44
CA ASP A 191 24.48 -6.83 -26.58
C ASP A 191 24.73 -5.52 -27.33
N TYR A 192 24.96 -4.41 -26.58
CA TYR A 192 25.30 -3.12 -27.17
C TYR A 192 26.63 -3.14 -27.93
N LEU A 193 27.68 -3.70 -27.31
CA LEU A 193 29.04 -3.70 -27.90
C LEU A 193 29.15 -4.65 -29.10
N ASN A 194 28.47 -5.78 -29.04
CA ASN A 194 28.53 -6.82 -30.09
C ASN A 194 27.39 -6.73 -31.12
N GLN A 195 26.46 -5.78 -30.95
CA GLN A 195 25.31 -5.56 -31.84
C GLN A 195 24.49 -6.84 -32.09
N THR A 196 24.20 -7.59 -31.03
CA THR A 196 23.52 -8.89 -31.10
C THR A 196 22.03 -8.79 -31.43
N GLY A 197 21.45 -7.58 -31.40
CA GLY A 197 20.03 -7.32 -31.56
C GLY A 197 19.20 -7.47 -30.29
N GLY A 198 19.86 -7.66 -29.14
CA GLY A 198 19.21 -7.62 -27.82
C GLY A 198 18.80 -6.20 -27.39
N VAL A 199 18.15 -6.12 -26.23
CA VAL A 199 17.79 -4.83 -25.62
C VAL A 199 19.06 -4.13 -25.14
N THR A 200 19.19 -2.85 -25.46
CA THR A 200 20.40 -2.05 -25.11
C THR A 200 20.03 -0.68 -24.56
N GLY A 201 18.74 -0.36 -24.48
CA GLY A 201 18.24 0.96 -24.12
C GLY A 201 18.61 1.41 -22.71
N HIS A 202 18.62 0.48 -21.76
CA HIS A 202 18.95 0.82 -20.38
C HIS A 202 20.44 1.11 -20.22
N TYR A 203 21.29 0.24 -20.76
CA TYR A 203 22.75 0.49 -20.75
C TYR A 203 23.12 1.77 -21.47
N THR A 204 22.56 2.00 -22.67
CA THR A 204 22.84 3.22 -23.44
C THR A 204 22.34 4.49 -22.74
N SER A 205 21.24 4.44 -22.02
CA SER A 205 20.75 5.56 -21.19
C SER A 205 21.72 5.91 -20.07
N MET A 206 22.31 4.90 -19.41
CA MET A 206 23.28 5.13 -18.34
C MET A 206 24.58 5.76 -18.87
N ILE A 207 25.09 5.33 -20.02
CA ILE A 207 26.38 5.83 -20.55
C ILE A 207 26.25 7.05 -21.47
N SER A 208 25.04 7.46 -21.83
CA SER A 208 24.79 8.60 -22.74
C SER A 208 25.34 9.91 -22.16
N PRO A 209 26.22 10.64 -22.90
CA PRO A 209 26.68 11.97 -22.47
C PRO A 209 25.53 13.02 -22.42
N SER A 210 24.41 12.76 -23.08
CA SER A 210 23.23 13.66 -23.06
C SER A 210 22.51 13.61 -21.73
N ASN A 211 22.58 12.50 -20.99
CA ASN A 211 21.98 12.34 -19.68
C ASN A 211 22.96 12.85 -18.62
N ARG A 212 22.63 13.99 -18.03
CA ARG A 212 23.45 14.68 -17.02
C ARG A 212 22.94 14.45 -15.61
N TYR A 213 21.65 14.24 -15.48
CA TYR A 213 20.95 14.10 -14.21
C TYR A 213 20.15 12.81 -14.19
N VAL A 214 20.05 12.20 -12.99
CA VAL A 214 19.28 11.00 -12.73
C VAL A 214 18.62 11.07 -11.37
N GLY A 215 17.42 10.53 -11.28
CA GLY A 215 16.78 10.12 -10.04
C GLY A 215 16.42 8.65 -10.13
N MET A 216 16.50 7.93 -9.04
CA MET A 216 16.26 6.49 -9.01
C MET A 216 15.39 6.14 -7.83
N GLY A 217 14.58 5.07 -7.97
CA GLY A 217 13.80 4.48 -6.90
C GLY A 217 13.64 2.98 -7.13
N ALA A 218 13.75 2.20 -6.06
CA ALA A 218 13.40 0.79 -6.07
C ALA A 218 12.30 0.54 -5.03
N PHE A 219 11.23 -0.13 -5.45
CA PHE A 219 10.04 -0.39 -4.67
C PHE A 219 9.75 -1.89 -4.59
N GLY A 220 9.54 -2.39 -3.37
CA GLY A 220 9.19 -3.77 -3.10
C GLY A 220 7.76 -3.89 -2.59
N THR A 221 6.96 -4.78 -3.16
CA THR A 221 5.60 -5.07 -2.70
C THR A 221 5.21 -6.52 -2.95
N SER A 222 4.47 -7.10 -2.00
CA SER A 222 3.93 -8.46 -2.12
C SER A 222 2.71 -8.56 -3.04
N THR A 223 2.18 -7.44 -3.52
CA THR A 223 1.02 -7.37 -4.42
C THR A 223 1.42 -7.29 -5.89
N ALA A 224 2.71 -7.41 -6.21
CA ALA A 224 3.23 -7.39 -7.57
C ALA A 224 3.60 -8.80 -8.06
N GLN A 225 3.67 -8.98 -9.38
CA GLN A 225 4.16 -10.20 -10.00
C GLN A 225 5.63 -10.48 -9.64
N TYR A 226 6.46 -9.44 -9.61
CA TYR A 226 7.84 -9.47 -9.13
C TYR A 226 7.92 -8.62 -7.87
N TYR A 227 8.55 -9.14 -6.83
CA TYR A 227 8.62 -8.44 -5.54
C TYR A 227 9.28 -7.07 -5.65
N SER A 228 10.40 -6.99 -6.39
CA SER A 228 11.20 -5.79 -6.52
C SER A 228 11.08 -5.17 -7.91
N THR A 229 10.95 -3.85 -7.95
CA THR A 229 10.87 -3.05 -9.17
C THR A 229 11.74 -1.82 -9.01
N SER A 230 12.59 -1.52 -9.99
CA SER A 230 13.35 -0.27 -10.03
C SER A 230 12.97 0.60 -11.22
N CYS A 231 13.11 1.90 -11.00
CA CYS A 231 13.00 2.92 -12.02
C CYS A 231 14.18 3.89 -11.91
N ALA A 232 14.72 4.31 -13.06
CA ALA A 232 15.58 5.49 -13.17
C ALA A 232 14.98 6.44 -14.20
N GLU A 233 14.91 7.71 -13.80
CA GLU A 233 14.48 8.81 -14.65
C GLU A 233 15.69 9.69 -15.00
N PHE A 234 15.85 10.03 -16.27
CA PHE A 234 17.01 10.74 -16.80
C PHE A 234 16.63 12.07 -17.45
N SER A 235 17.52 13.04 -17.33
CA SER A 235 17.41 14.33 -18.02
C SER A 235 18.76 14.95 -18.36
N GLY A 236 18.78 15.77 -19.40
CA GLY A 236 19.91 16.64 -19.70
C GLY A 236 19.95 17.94 -18.86
N THR A 237 18.87 18.27 -18.18
CA THR A 237 18.70 19.45 -17.32
C THR A 237 18.18 19.07 -15.95
N ASN A 238 18.38 19.94 -14.96
CA ASN A 238 17.85 19.76 -13.60
C ASN A 238 16.87 20.91 -13.27
N ASN A 239 16.07 20.68 -12.23
CA ASN A 239 15.26 21.71 -11.61
C ASN A 239 15.80 22.05 -10.20
N SER A 240 15.20 23.04 -9.56
CA SER A 240 15.58 23.49 -8.22
C SER A 240 14.65 22.98 -7.13
N GLU A 241 13.73 22.06 -7.45
CA GLU A 241 12.80 21.50 -6.46
C GLU A 241 13.56 20.60 -5.48
N THR A 242 13.12 20.65 -4.25
CA THR A 242 13.65 19.82 -3.16
C THR A 242 12.54 19.00 -2.54
N PHE A 243 12.83 17.75 -2.21
CA PHE A 243 11.87 16.81 -1.64
C PHE A 243 12.48 16.18 -0.37
N GLN A 244 11.61 15.83 0.56
CA GLN A 244 11.99 14.98 1.70
C GLN A 244 11.53 13.56 1.40
N PHE A 245 12.48 12.65 1.22
CA PHE A 245 12.19 11.26 0.92
C PHE A 245 12.15 10.40 2.17
N THR A 246 11.10 9.59 2.29
CA THR A 246 11.01 8.52 3.28
C THR A 246 11.40 7.21 2.61
N TYR A 247 12.35 6.49 3.19
CA TYR A 247 12.74 5.14 2.78
C TYR A 247 12.17 4.11 3.77
N GLY A 248 12.13 2.84 3.37
CA GLY A 248 11.49 1.80 4.17
C GLY A 248 9.99 1.67 3.90
N ASP A 249 9.26 1.13 4.86
CA ASP A 249 7.84 0.80 4.72
C ASP A 249 6.97 2.04 4.58
N CYS A 250 6.04 1.99 3.62
CA CYS A 250 5.17 3.11 3.29
C CYS A 250 3.90 2.63 2.57
N VAL A 251 3.00 3.57 2.33
CA VAL A 251 1.88 3.45 1.39
C VAL A 251 2.11 4.42 0.24
N GLN A 252 2.22 3.92 -0.99
CA GLN A 252 2.32 4.75 -2.19
C GLN A 252 0.95 4.85 -2.86
N THR A 253 0.47 6.07 -3.08
CA THR A 253 -0.79 6.29 -3.80
C THR A 253 -0.60 6.06 -5.30
N LEU A 254 -1.51 5.29 -5.90
CA LEU A 254 -1.59 5.01 -7.34
C LEU A 254 -2.92 5.50 -7.89
N GLU A 255 -2.88 6.08 -9.09
CA GLU A 255 -4.08 6.36 -9.88
C GLU A 255 -4.35 5.18 -10.83
N VAL A 256 -5.55 4.59 -10.74
CA VAL A 256 -5.93 3.40 -11.52
C VAL A 256 -7.32 3.57 -12.15
N PRO A 257 -7.62 2.92 -13.30
CA PRO A 257 -8.95 2.97 -13.90
C PRO A 257 -10.03 2.46 -12.94
N ALA A 258 -11.12 3.21 -12.79
CA ALA A 258 -12.25 2.81 -11.96
C ALA A 258 -12.89 1.48 -12.38
N SER A 259 -12.77 1.11 -13.67
CA SER A 259 -13.23 -0.17 -14.21
C SER A 259 -12.35 -1.35 -13.77
N ALA A 260 -11.10 -1.11 -13.38
CA ALA A 260 -10.15 -2.15 -12.96
C ALA A 260 -10.25 -2.50 -11.47
N VAL A 261 -11.03 -1.75 -10.68
CA VAL A 261 -11.15 -1.96 -9.24
C VAL A 261 -12.54 -2.37 -8.81
N THR A 262 -12.60 -3.20 -7.78
CA THR A 262 -13.82 -3.46 -6.99
C THR A 262 -13.67 -2.78 -5.64
N ILE A 263 -14.67 -1.95 -5.28
CA ILE A 263 -14.68 -1.24 -3.99
C ILE A 263 -15.50 -2.01 -2.98
N SER A 264 -15.02 -2.08 -1.76
CA SER A 264 -15.69 -2.71 -0.62
C SER A 264 -15.56 -1.84 0.64
N SER A 265 -16.41 -2.11 1.61
CA SER A 265 -16.35 -1.55 2.95
C SER A 265 -16.60 -2.66 3.96
N ASN A 266 -15.92 -2.60 5.08
CA ASN A 266 -16.22 -3.42 6.26
C ASN A 266 -17.23 -2.73 7.20
N GLN A 267 -17.79 -1.58 6.79
CA GLN A 267 -18.75 -0.83 7.59
C GLN A 267 -20.06 -1.60 7.67
N SER A 268 -20.56 -1.81 8.90
CA SER A 268 -21.90 -2.33 9.14
C SER A 268 -22.98 -1.46 8.46
N LYS A 269 -24.02 -2.10 7.97
CA LYS A 269 -25.23 -1.41 7.49
C LYS A 269 -26.05 -0.82 8.64
N TYR A 270 -25.75 -1.16 9.89
CA TYR A 270 -26.40 -0.63 11.09
C TYR A 270 -25.42 0.27 11.86
N LEU A 271 -25.95 1.30 12.46
CA LEU A 271 -25.24 2.26 13.31
C LEU A 271 -26.04 2.46 14.59
N TYR A 272 -25.37 2.72 15.69
CA TYR A 272 -26.02 3.09 16.94
C TYR A 272 -26.29 4.59 17.01
N TYR A 273 -27.39 4.95 17.67
CA TYR A 273 -27.69 6.35 17.97
C TYR A 273 -26.55 7.00 18.74
N GLY A 274 -26.11 8.18 18.29
CA GLY A 274 -25.00 8.93 18.88
C GLY A 274 -23.61 8.59 18.36
N ASP A 275 -23.49 7.54 17.54
CA ASP A 275 -22.18 7.11 17.00
C ASP A 275 -21.47 8.15 16.15
N ARG A 276 -20.15 8.14 16.26
CA ARG A 276 -19.22 8.83 15.36
C ARG A 276 -18.29 7.77 14.74
N LYS A 277 -18.40 7.54 13.45
CA LYS A 277 -17.69 6.46 12.76
C LYS A 277 -16.87 6.99 11.59
N THR A 278 -15.58 6.68 11.58
CA THR A 278 -14.74 6.95 10.41
C THR A 278 -15.07 5.96 9.30
N LEU A 279 -15.47 6.49 8.15
CA LEU A 279 -15.78 5.70 6.96
C LEU A 279 -14.50 5.41 6.19
N GLN A 280 -14.26 4.14 5.91
CA GLN A 280 -13.11 3.67 5.16
C GLN A 280 -13.57 2.72 4.06
N LEU A 281 -12.92 2.82 2.91
CA LEU A 281 -13.14 1.95 1.76
C LEU A 281 -11.84 1.26 1.41
N THR A 282 -11.97 0.05 0.92
CA THR A 282 -10.87 -0.71 0.35
C THR A 282 -11.18 -1.08 -1.10
N ALA A 283 -10.11 -1.23 -1.88
CA ALA A 283 -10.19 -1.67 -3.25
C ALA A 283 -9.55 -3.05 -3.42
N SER A 284 -10.05 -3.80 -4.40
CA SER A 284 -9.36 -4.94 -4.98
C SER A 284 -8.87 -4.56 -6.36
N TYR A 285 -7.60 -4.80 -6.65
CA TYR A 285 -6.94 -4.46 -7.91
C TYR A 285 -5.91 -5.53 -8.28
N ASN A 286 -5.78 -5.89 -9.56
CA ASN A 286 -4.84 -6.92 -10.06
C ASN A 286 -4.87 -8.24 -9.27
N GLY A 287 -6.05 -8.69 -8.82
CA GLY A 287 -6.21 -9.94 -8.07
C GLY A 287 -5.85 -9.88 -6.59
N HIS A 288 -5.43 -8.74 -6.08
CA HIS A 288 -5.17 -8.47 -4.68
C HIS A 288 -6.26 -7.60 -4.07
N SER A 289 -6.46 -7.69 -2.74
CA SER A 289 -7.47 -6.92 -2.01
C SER A 289 -6.84 -6.19 -0.83
N GLY A 290 -7.58 -5.23 -0.27
CA GLY A 290 -7.15 -4.49 0.91
C GLY A 290 -6.40 -3.20 0.62
N PHE A 291 -6.37 -2.73 -0.64
CA PHE A 291 -5.82 -1.41 -0.97
C PHE A 291 -6.72 -0.31 -0.37
N PRO A 292 -6.25 0.55 0.54
CA PRO A 292 -7.04 1.68 1.01
C PRO A 292 -7.41 2.59 -0.17
N VAL A 293 -8.62 3.16 -0.13
CA VAL A 293 -9.05 4.18 -1.09
C VAL A 293 -8.59 5.53 -0.55
N GLU A 294 -7.71 6.22 -1.30
CA GLU A 294 -7.04 7.44 -0.86
C GLU A 294 -7.82 8.73 -1.17
N TYR A 295 -8.86 8.63 -1.98
CA TYR A 295 -9.72 9.76 -2.31
C TYR A 295 -11.19 9.35 -2.25
N ALA A 296 -11.96 10.02 -1.38
CA ALA A 296 -13.40 9.85 -1.30
C ALA A 296 -14.06 11.14 -0.79
N LYS A 297 -15.07 11.62 -1.49
CA LYS A 297 -15.95 12.68 -1.02
C LYS A 297 -17.27 12.08 -0.57
N TRP A 298 -17.51 12.08 0.73
CA TRP A 298 -18.71 11.50 1.29
C TRP A 298 -19.86 12.50 1.36
N SER A 299 -21.07 11.98 1.16
CA SER A 299 -22.32 12.70 1.35
C SER A 299 -23.37 11.78 1.94
N SER A 300 -24.44 12.37 2.50
CA SER A 300 -25.58 11.64 3.08
C SER A 300 -26.88 12.09 2.45
N SER A 301 -27.78 11.15 2.15
CA SER A 301 -29.14 11.44 1.66
C SER A 301 -30.06 11.99 2.77
N ALA A 302 -29.72 11.78 4.05
CA ALA A 302 -30.49 12.22 5.20
C ALA A 302 -29.56 12.77 6.30
N PRO A 303 -29.00 14.02 6.15
CA PRO A 303 -28.05 14.59 7.10
C PRO A 303 -28.64 14.85 8.51
N SER A 304 -29.96 14.84 8.67
CA SER A 304 -30.61 14.90 9.96
C SER A 304 -30.55 13.56 10.72
N VAL A 305 -30.40 12.45 10.00
CA VAL A 305 -30.24 11.09 10.58
C VAL A 305 -28.78 10.77 10.74
N VAL A 306 -28.00 10.82 9.64
CA VAL A 306 -26.55 10.64 9.64
C VAL A 306 -25.92 11.75 8.83
N SER A 307 -25.12 12.63 9.44
CA SER A 307 -24.34 13.65 8.73
C SER A 307 -22.93 13.19 8.49
N ILE A 308 -22.25 13.83 7.53
CA ILE A 308 -20.80 13.69 7.32
C ILE A 308 -20.11 14.92 7.88
N GLU A 309 -19.15 14.72 8.76
CA GLU A 309 -18.26 15.75 9.28
C GLU A 309 -16.83 15.51 8.81
N GLY A 310 -16.10 16.59 8.55
CA GLY A 310 -14.79 16.52 7.94
C GLY A 310 -14.87 15.81 6.56
N ASN A 311 -13.92 14.93 6.30
CA ASN A 311 -13.86 14.24 5.00
C ASN A 311 -14.63 12.91 4.98
N ASN A 312 -14.68 12.20 6.13
CA ASN A 312 -15.15 10.81 6.17
C ASN A 312 -15.72 10.36 7.53
N THR A 313 -16.13 11.28 8.40
CA THR A 313 -16.74 10.91 9.68
C THR A 313 -18.26 10.95 9.59
N ALA A 314 -18.91 9.79 9.65
CA ALA A 314 -20.34 9.68 9.84
C ALA A 314 -20.70 10.00 11.29
N VAL A 315 -21.66 10.92 11.49
CA VAL A 315 -22.19 11.33 12.81
C VAL A 315 -23.65 11.02 12.84
N VAL A 316 -24.06 10.11 13.72
CA VAL A 316 -25.43 9.66 13.88
C VAL A 316 -26.17 10.61 14.81
N LYS A 317 -27.27 11.24 14.34
CA LYS A 317 -28.03 12.29 15.03
C LYS A 317 -29.43 11.89 15.41
N ASP A 318 -30.04 11.00 14.66
CA ASP A 318 -31.43 10.57 14.87
C ASP A 318 -31.66 9.17 14.30
N TYR A 319 -32.75 8.53 14.70
CA TYR A 319 -33.19 7.25 14.17
C TYR A 319 -33.67 7.37 12.73
N GLY A 320 -33.51 6.31 11.97
CA GLY A 320 -33.97 6.23 10.59
C GLY A 320 -32.94 5.59 9.65
N LYS A 321 -33.13 5.87 8.36
CA LYS A 321 -32.28 5.34 7.29
C LYS A 321 -31.61 6.46 6.53
N ALA A 322 -30.38 6.23 6.11
CA ALA A 322 -29.64 7.10 5.22
C ALA A 322 -28.87 6.29 4.19
N THR A 323 -28.66 6.87 3.01
CA THR A 323 -27.69 6.37 2.04
C THR A 323 -26.47 7.28 2.09
N LEU A 324 -25.33 6.72 2.49
CA LEU A 324 -24.04 7.38 2.45
C LEU A 324 -23.43 7.11 1.08
N THR A 325 -23.00 8.15 0.39
CA THR A 325 -22.41 8.04 -0.94
C THR A 325 -20.99 8.60 -0.93
N ALA A 326 -20.02 7.79 -1.34
CA ALA A 326 -18.66 8.21 -1.60
C ALA A 326 -18.47 8.44 -3.10
N ASP A 327 -18.11 9.65 -3.49
CA ASP A 327 -17.59 9.98 -4.81
C ASP A 327 -16.09 9.77 -4.80
N LEU A 328 -15.60 8.83 -5.62
CA LEU A 328 -14.20 8.44 -5.74
C LEU A 328 -13.52 9.05 -6.98
N GLY A 329 -14.19 10.01 -7.64
CA GLY A 329 -13.77 10.61 -8.90
C GLY A 329 -14.32 9.85 -10.12
N GLY A 330 -13.79 8.67 -10.42
CA GLY A 330 -14.25 7.86 -11.57
C GLY A 330 -15.37 6.88 -11.26
N LYS A 331 -15.76 6.74 -10.00
CA LYS A 331 -16.73 5.76 -9.52
C LYS A 331 -17.41 6.26 -8.26
N THR A 332 -18.62 5.82 -8.02
CA THR A 332 -19.31 6.03 -6.73
C THR A 332 -19.49 4.72 -5.99
N TYR A 333 -19.43 4.80 -4.66
CA TYR A 333 -19.80 3.70 -3.75
C TYR A 333 -20.91 4.15 -2.84
N THR A 334 -21.90 3.29 -2.59
CA THR A 334 -23.05 3.60 -1.71
C THR A 334 -23.12 2.60 -0.58
N LEU A 335 -23.38 3.10 0.62
CA LEU A 335 -23.65 2.35 1.81
C LEU A 335 -25.02 2.76 2.37
N ASN A 336 -25.97 1.84 2.38
CA ASN A 336 -27.27 2.06 3.02
C ASN A 336 -27.14 1.72 4.49
N VAL A 337 -27.41 2.70 5.35
CA VAL A 337 -27.32 2.55 6.80
C VAL A 337 -28.69 2.74 7.46
N GLU A 338 -28.89 2.05 8.56
CA GLU A 338 -30.07 2.17 9.44
C GLU A 338 -29.58 2.37 10.88
N VAL A 339 -30.15 3.36 11.56
CA VAL A 339 -29.82 3.65 12.96
C VAL A 339 -30.73 2.85 13.87
N LYS A 340 -30.14 2.12 14.83
CA LYS A 340 -30.81 1.22 15.76
C LYS A 340 -30.56 1.60 17.22
N ASP A 341 -31.41 1.06 18.09
CA ASP A 341 -31.19 1.07 19.52
C ASP A 341 -29.97 0.22 19.90
N ILE A 342 -29.29 0.63 20.97
CA ILE A 342 -28.16 -0.14 21.49
C ILE A 342 -28.67 -1.43 22.13
N VAL A 343 -28.16 -2.55 21.68
CA VAL A 343 -28.42 -3.86 22.23
C VAL A 343 -27.19 -4.40 22.94
N LYS A 344 -27.33 -4.70 24.24
CA LYS A 344 -26.22 -5.24 25.04
C LYS A 344 -25.67 -6.52 24.41
N GLY A 345 -24.39 -6.56 24.14
CA GLY A 345 -23.67 -7.67 23.55
C GLY A 345 -23.61 -7.68 22.02
N ASP A 346 -24.48 -6.97 21.31
CA ASP A 346 -24.45 -6.80 19.85
C ASP A 346 -23.51 -5.62 19.51
N VAL A 347 -22.20 -5.84 19.63
CA VAL A 347 -21.17 -4.78 19.48
C VAL A 347 -21.03 -4.35 18.03
N GLU A 348 -21.25 -5.25 17.08
CA GLU A 348 -21.17 -4.93 15.64
C GLU A 348 -22.48 -4.38 15.07
N CYS A 349 -23.54 -4.29 15.87
CA CYS A 349 -24.85 -3.74 15.49
C CYS A 349 -25.44 -4.47 14.28
N ASP A 350 -25.45 -5.82 14.29
CA ASP A 350 -25.91 -6.65 13.19
C ASP A 350 -27.15 -7.51 13.52
N ASP A 351 -27.73 -7.30 14.71
CA ASP A 351 -28.89 -8.06 15.30
C ASP A 351 -28.51 -9.47 15.74
N THR A 352 -27.27 -9.81 15.82
CA THR A 352 -26.79 -11.09 16.36
C THR A 352 -25.80 -10.84 17.49
N ILE A 353 -25.72 -11.75 18.43
CA ILE A 353 -24.68 -11.74 19.46
C ILE A 353 -23.87 -13.03 19.27
N ASP A 354 -22.71 -12.89 18.67
CA ASP A 354 -21.88 -14.04 18.29
C ASP A 354 -20.37 -13.81 18.50
N SER A 355 -19.55 -14.63 17.87
CA SER A 355 -18.08 -14.55 18.01
C SER A 355 -17.47 -13.29 17.42
N SER A 356 -18.15 -12.58 16.53
CA SER A 356 -17.66 -11.32 15.96
C SER A 356 -17.67 -10.21 17.01
N ASP A 357 -18.73 -10.17 17.85
CA ASP A 357 -18.82 -9.21 18.95
C ASP A 357 -17.76 -9.45 20.01
N VAL A 358 -17.51 -10.73 20.32
CA VAL A 358 -16.42 -11.13 21.23
C VAL A 358 -15.07 -10.66 20.67
N PHE A 359 -14.85 -10.86 19.35
CA PHE A 359 -13.60 -10.45 18.71
C PHE A 359 -13.42 -8.93 18.74
N SER A 360 -14.46 -8.17 18.40
CA SER A 360 -14.40 -6.70 18.37
C SER A 360 -14.18 -6.12 19.77
N THR A 361 -14.82 -6.68 20.80
CA THR A 361 -14.59 -6.29 22.20
C THR A 361 -13.17 -6.62 22.64
N LEU A 362 -12.69 -7.83 22.35
CA LEU A 362 -11.32 -8.25 22.67
C LEU A 362 -10.28 -7.38 21.98
N LEU A 363 -10.49 -7.05 20.69
CA LEU A 363 -9.59 -6.17 19.95
C LEU A 363 -9.53 -4.77 20.57
N HIS A 364 -10.68 -4.23 21.00
CA HIS A 364 -10.74 -2.96 21.71
C HIS A 364 -9.92 -2.99 23.01
N VAL A 365 -10.17 -3.98 23.87
CA VAL A 365 -9.47 -4.14 25.14
C VAL A 365 -7.97 -4.29 24.93
N ALA A 366 -7.55 -5.09 23.94
CA ALA A 366 -6.14 -5.28 23.61
C ALA A 366 -5.49 -3.97 23.09
N SER A 367 -6.20 -3.21 22.25
CA SER A 367 -5.72 -1.94 21.70
C SER A 367 -5.55 -0.86 22.77
N VAL A 368 -6.52 -0.73 23.68
CA VAL A 368 -6.45 0.17 24.83
C VAL A 368 -5.30 -0.24 25.75
N GLY A 369 -5.18 -1.55 26.06
CA GLY A 369 -4.10 -2.07 26.88
C GLY A 369 -2.71 -1.88 26.29
N ALA A 370 -2.61 -1.84 24.96
CA ALA A 370 -1.37 -1.53 24.23
C ALA A 370 -1.10 -0.02 24.09
N GLY A 371 -2.01 0.85 24.53
CA GLY A 371 -1.87 2.32 24.44
C GLY A 371 -2.07 2.87 23.02
N VAL A 372 -2.67 2.11 22.09
CA VAL A 372 -2.95 2.56 20.71
C VAL A 372 -4.32 3.20 20.53
N GLY A 373 -5.11 3.29 21.60
CA GLY A 373 -6.46 3.83 21.58
C GLY A 373 -7.54 2.79 21.32
N GLY A 374 -8.79 3.15 21.63
CA GLY A 374 -9.94 2.27 21.46
C GLY A 374 -10.36 2.12 20.00
N THR A 375 -10.97 1.00 19.65
CA THR A 375 -11.45 0.68 18.31
C THR A 375 -12.97 0.77 18.17
N LEU A 376 -13.70 0.89 19.29
CA LEU A 376 -15.18 0.94 19.34
C LEU A 376 -15.69 2.38 19.37
N THR A 377 -16.87 2.61 18.80
CA THR A 377 -17.64 3.86 18.93
C THR A 377 -18.32 3.95 20.30
N ASP A 378 -18.90 5.10 20.63
CA ASP A 378 -19.58 5.29 21.91
C ASP A 378 -20.77 4.32 22.07
N GLY A 379 -21.57 4.09 21.03
CA GLY A 379 -22.65 3.11 21.02
C GLY A 379 -22.15 1.69 21.15
N GLN A 380 -21.07 1.35 20.48
CA GLN A 380 -20.42 0.04 20.59
C GLN A 380 -19.82 -0.21 21.98
N LEU A 381 -19.22 0.82 22.59
CA LEU A 381 -18.74 0.76 23.98
C LEU A 381 -19.90 0.46 24.94
N THR A 382 -21.04 1.13 24.75
CA THR A 382 -22.23 0.87 25.57
C THR A 382 -22.79 -0.55 25.36
N ALA A 383 -22.73 -1.08 24.13
CA ALA A 383 -23.12 -2.45 23.86
C ALA A 383 -22.16 -3.49 24.45
N ALA A 384 -20.84 -3.15 24.49
CA ALA A 384 -19.78 -4.02 24.98
C ALA A 384 -19.61 -4.00 26.50
N ASP A 385 -20.10 -2.97 27.20
CA ASP A 385 -20.11 -2.88 28.68
C ASP A 385 -21.17 -3.84 29.25
N ILE A 386 -20.80 -5.11 29.37
CA ILE A 386 -21.73 -6.19 29.71
C ILE A 386 -22.13 -6.14 31.19
N ASP A 387 -21.19 -5.82 32.07
CA ASP A 387 -21.47 -5.75 33.52
C ASP A 387 -22.01 -4.36 33.95
N GLY A 388 -21.97 -3.35 33.06
CA GLY A 388 -22.53 -2.03 33.29
C GLY A 388 -21.70 -1.17 34.22
N ASN A 389 -20.40 -1.43 34.35
CA ASN A 389 -19.51 -0.68 35.22
C ASN A 389 -18.96 0.61 34.60
N GLY A 390 -19.23 0.88 33.32
CA GLY A 390 -18.84 2.05 32.55
C GLY A 390 -17.46 1.92 31.91
N THR A 391 -16.84 0.75 31.97
CA THR A 391 -15.54 0.47 31.31
C THR A 391 -15.61 -0.85 30.58
N VAL A 392 -15.08 -0.90 29.35
CA VAL A 392 -14.98 -2.16 28.59
C VAL A 392 -13.62 -2.77 28.85
N ASP A 393 -13.60 -3.92 29.54
CA ASP A 393 -12.37 -4.62 29.90
C ASP A 393 -12.45 -6.15 29.68
N SER A 394 -11.49 -6.90 30.21
CA SER A 394 -11.46 -8.36 30.06
C SER A 394 -12.63 -9.08 30.73
N THR A 395 -13.30 -8.44 31.68
CA THR A 395 -14.49 -8.99 32.34
C THR A 395 -15.67 -9.02 31.38
N ASP A 396 -15.86 -7.96 30.61
CA ASP A 396 -16.90 -7.90 29.58
C ASP A 396 -16.67 -8.92 28.47
N VAL A 397 -15.42 -9.05 28.02
CA VAL A 397 -15.02 -10.09 27.05
C VAL A 397 -15.36 -11.48 27.59
N TYR A 398 -15.11 -11.74 28.87
CA TYR A 398 -15.43 -13.01 29.50
C TYR A 398 -16.95 -13.27 29.51
N TYR A 399 -17.75 -12.32 29.96
CA TYR A 399 -19.21 -12.46 30.01
C TYR A 399 -19.82 -12.62 28.61
N LEU A 400 -19.36 -11.84 27.65
CA LEU A 400 -19.83 -11.92 26.27
C LEU A 400 -19.47 -13.29 25.65
N MET A 401 -18.24 -13.74 25.83
CA MET A 401 -17.81 -15.06 25.38
C MET A 401 -18.61 -16.17 26.03
N TYR A 402 -18.89 -16.07 27.33
CA TYR A 402 -19.68 -17.07 28.06
C TYR A 402 -21.12 -17.12 27.58
N TYR A 403 -21.75 -15.94 27.35
CA TYR A 403 -23.08 -15.85 26.75
C TYR A 403 -23.14 -16.52 25.37
N VAL A 404 -22.18 -16.19 24.49
CA VAL A 404 -22.10 -16.76 23.14
C VAL A 404 -21.90 -18.29 23.19
N ALA A 405 -21.05 -18.78 24.10
CA ALA A 405 -20.80 -20.21 24.25
C ALA A 405 -22.03 -20.99 24.72
N LEU A 406 -22.77 -20.45 25.70
CA LEU A 406 -23.98 -21.08 26.19
C LEU A 406 -25.05 -21.14 25.10
N ASN A 407 -25.34 -20.04 24.45
CA ASN A 407 -26.37 -19.96 23.41
C ASN A 407 -25.95 -20.77 22.16
N GLY A 408 -24.68 -20.82 21.81
CA GLY A 408 -24.14 -21.68 20.76
C GLY A 408 -24.23 -23.18 21.07
N ALA A 409 -24.23 -23.55 22.37
CA ALA A 409 -24.50 -24.91 22.82
C ALA A 409 -25.99 -25.27 22.94
N GLY A 410 -26.91 -24.35 22.57
CA GLY A 410 -28.36 -24.53 22.68
C GLY A 410 -28.89 -24.30 24.10
N ILE A 411 -28.12 -23.74 25.00
CA ILE A 411 -28.55 -23.36 26.35
C ILE A 411 -28.98 -21.89 26.25
N HIS A 412 -30.29 -21.66 26.13
CA HIS A 412 -30.85 -20.31 26.04
C HIS A 412 -30.64 -19.55 27.36
N SER A 413 -29.61 -18.75 27.42
CA SER A 413 -29.21 -17.94 28.57
C SER A 413 -29.56 -16.47 28.36
N SER A 414 -30.00 -15.79 29.42
CA SER A 414 -30.12 -14.34 29.49
C SER A 414 -28.83 -13.70 30.06
N TRP A 415 -28.71 -12.39 29.97
CA TRP A 415 -27.64 -11.64 30.63
C TRP A 415 -27.67 -11.82 32.15
N ASP A 416 -28.87 -11.93 32.74
CA ASP A 416 -29.00 -12.19 34.18
C ASP A 416 -28.45 -13.57 34.60
N ASP A 417 -28.46 -14.55 33.72
CA ASP A 417 -27.89 -15.87 34.00
C ASP A 417 -26.36 -15.85 33.88
N VAL A 418 -25.81 -15.00 33.03
CA VAL A 418 -24.38 -14.88 32.78
C VAL A 418 -23.66 -14.01 33.83
N LEU A 419 -24.35 -13.00 34.34
CA LEU A 419 -23.79 -12.01 35.28
C LEU A 419 -23.89 -12.45 36.77
N ARG A 420 -24.48 -13.61 37.05
CA ARG A 420 -24.53 -14.21 38.39
C ARG A 420 -23.24 -14.99 38.69
#